data_3b1cd55bd30993175d8dec7619e03372
#
_entry.id   3b1cd55bd30993175d8dec7619e03372
#
_cell.length_a   1.000
_cell.length_b   1.000
_cell.length_c   1.000
_cell.angle_alpha   90.00
_cell.angle_beta   90.00
_cell.angle_gamma   90.00
#
_symmetry.space_group_name_H-M   'P 1'
#
loop_
_entity.id
_entity.type
_entity.pdbx_description
1 polymer ?
#
loop_
_entity_poly.entity_id
_entity_poly.type
_entity_poly.pdbx_seq_one_letter_code
_entity_poly.pdbx_strand_id
1 'polypeptide(L)'
;MKRKEFIKLTSTGALGLSSFGYLSCSSPKEIFFKLSLAQWSLNKSIREGGMSPYLFAEKSKELGFSGLEYVNQLYEDVMKSDNKSASLKKFIEKNNQLASDFEMENVLIMIDEEGDLAAEDEEQRLKSIDNHKLWIDTAAEMNC
;
A
#
# COMPACT_ATOMS: atom_id res chain seq x y z
N MET A 1 50.53 -3.64 30.72
CA MET A 1 49.87 -2.32 30.65
C MET A 1 48.79 -2.24 31.72
N LYS A 2 48.85 -1.26 32.64
CA LYS A 2 47.85 -1.15 33.71
C LYS A 2 46.54 -0.51 33.17
N ARG A 3 45.41 -0.95 33.66
CA ARG A 3 44.07 -0.51 33.21
C ARG A 3 43.91 1.02 33.11
N LYS A 4 44.59 1.75 34.00
CA LYS A 4 44.62 3.24 34.00
C LYS A 4 45.40 3.83 32.84
N GLU A 5 46.42 3.17 32.33
CA GLU A 5 47.24 3.60 31.18
C GLU A 5 46.49 3.38 29.87
N PHE A 6 45.73 2.28 29.77
CA PHE A 6 44.86 2.02 28.62
C PHE A 6 43.76 3.06 28.51
N ILE A 7 43.12 3.43 29.62
CA ILE A 7 42.05 4.47 29.62
C ILE A 7 42.60 5.84 29.24
N LYS A 8 43.79 6.19 29.67
CA LYS A 8 44.43 7.48 29.27
C LYS A 8 44.81 7.49 27.79
N LEU A 9 45.25 6.39 27.23
CA LEU A 9 45.63 6.28 25.83
C LEU A 9 44.42 6.37 24.90
N THR A 10 43.30 5.75 25.30
CA THR A 10 42.05 5.77 24.52
C THR A 10 41.32 7.11 24.60
N SER A 11 41.40 7.83 25.74
CA SER A 11 40.73 9.15 25.88
C SER A 11 41.40 10.25 25.06
N THR A 12 42.72 10.16 24.83
CA THR A 12 43.45 11.14 24.00
C THR A 12 43.27 10.88 22.49
N GLY A 13 43.01 9.63 22.09
CA GLY A 13 42.67 9.25 20.71
C GLY A 13 41.25 9.54 20.29
N ALA A 14 40.31 9.52 21.26
CA ALA A 14 38.89 9.69 20.99
C ALA A 14 38.49 11.16 20.67
N LEU A 15 39.24 12.12 21.14
CA LEU A 15 38.97 13.54 20.86
C LEU A 15 39.37 13.99 19.44
N GLY A 16 40.26 13.25 18.78
CA GLY A 16 40.66 13.53 17.38
C GLY A 16 39.77 12.91 16.31
N LEU A 17 39.00 11.87 16.67
CA LEU A 17 38.13 11.13 15.71
C LEU A 17 36.67 11.63 15.70
N SER A 18 36.27 12.43 16.70
CA SER A 18 34.88 12.95 16.78
C SER A 18 34.59 14.05 15.75
N SER A 19 35.59 14.67 15.14
CA SER A 19 35.42 15.69 14.12
C SER A 19 35.20 15.13 12.70
N PHE A 20 35.50 13.85 12.45
CA PHE A 20 35.25 13.22 11.16
C PHE A 20 33.94 12.42 11.05
N GLY A 21 33.26 12.22 12.19
CA GLY A 21 32.03 11.43 12.23
C GLY A 21 30.78 12.12 11.66
N TYR A 22 30.82 13.42 11.43
CA TYR A 22 29.67 14.19 10.94
C TYR A 22 29.62 14.37 9.43
N LEU A 23 30.59 13.85 8.67
CA LEU A 23 30.60 13.93 7.21
C LEU A 23 30.03 12.71 6.52
N SER A 24 29.49 11.74 7.27
CA SER A 24 28.76 10.62 6.69
C SER A 24 27.25 10.87 6.67
N CYS A 25 26.81 12.08 6.33
CA CYS A 25 25.51 12.27 5.71
C CYS A 25 25.64 11.72 4.30
N SER A 26 25.52 10.41 4.15
CA SER A 26 25.20 9.86 2.85
C SER A 26 23.94 10.59 2.37
N SER A 27 24.02 11.25 1.23
CA SER A 27 22.84 11.67 0.48
C SER A 27 21.85 10.50 0.53
N PRO A 28 20.57 10.72 0.80
CA PRO A 28 19.61 9.62 0.76
C PRO A 28 19.84 8.93 -0.58
N LYS A 29 20.26 7.66 -0.53
CA LYS A 29 20.37 6.87 -1.76
C LYS A 29 18.99 6.88 -2.35
N GLU A 30 18.84 7.47 -3.54
CA GLU A 30 17.61 7.35 -4.28
C GLU A 30 17.25 5.85 -4.34
N ILE A 31 16.10 5.52 -3.80
CA ILE A 31 15.60 4.15 -3.86
C ILE A 31 15.37 3.87 -5.34
N PHE A 32 16.14 2.94 -5.93
CA PHE A 32 16.08 2.62 -7.36
C PHE A 32 14.82 1.82 -7.75
N PHE A 33 13.94 1.50 -6.82
CA PHE A 33 12.68 0.80 -7.03
C PHE A 33 11.55 1.55 -6.33
N LYS A 34 10.35 1.42 -6.87
CA LYS A 34 9.12 1.93 -6.26
C LYS A 34 8.53 0.88 -5.31
N LEU A 35 7.94 1.35 -4.22
CA LEU A 35 7.24 0.51 -3.25
C LEU A 35 5.75 0.78 -3.32
N SER A 36 4.96 -0.27 -3.37
CA SER A 36 3.51 -0.23 -3.20
C SER A 36 3.10 -0.69 -1.80
N LEU A 37 1.97 -0.20 -1.32
CA LEU A 37 1.35 -0.64 -0.07
C LEU A 37 0.12 -1.48 -0.39
N ALA A 38 0.02 -2.67 0.21
CA ALA A 38 -1.20 -3.44 0.18
C ALA A 38 -2.22 -2.85 1.18
N GLN A 39 -3.40 -2.46 0.69
CA GLN A 39 -4.47 -1.90 1.52
C GLN A 39 -4.89 -2.83 2.67
N TRP A 40 -4.70 -4.14 2.49
CA TRP A 40 -4.93 -5.12 3.54
C TRP A 40 -4.12 -4.87 4.80
N SER A 41 -2.96 -4.23 4.71
CA SER A 41 -2.15 -3.82 5.86
C SER A 41 -2.90 -2.86 6.80
N LEU A 42 -3.90 -2.14 6.28
CA LEU A 42 -4.74 -1.21 7.02
C LEU A 42 -6.14 -1.79 7.35
N ASN A 43 -6.37 -3.09 7.10
CA ASN A 43 -7.69 -3.70 7.23
C ASN A 43 -8.34 -3.50 8.60
N LYS A 44 -7.59 -3.61 9.69
CA LYS A 44 -8.10 -3.38 11.05
C LYS A 44 -8.51 -1.94 11.28
N SER A 45 -7.74 -0.98 10.79
CA SER A 45 -8.07 0.44 10.91
C SER A 45 -9.35 0.78 10.13
N ILE A 46 -9.56 0.13 8.98
CA ILE A 46 -10.75 0.33 8.15
C ILE A 46 -11.96 -0.37 8.77
N ARG A 47 -11.86 -1.64 9.12
CA ARG A 47 -13.00 -2.45 9.59
C ARG A 47 -13.41 -2.16 11.03
N GLU A 48 -12.45 -1.91 11.90
CA GLU A 48 -12.66 -1.79 13.35
C GLU A 48 -12.40 -0.36 13.86
N GLY A 49 -11.49 0.37 13.20
CA GLY A 49 -11.05 1.70 13.61
C GLY A 49 -11.81 2.87 12.97
N GLY A 50 -12.80 2.61 12.11
CA GLY A 50 -13.62 3.64 11.47
C GLY A 50 -12.90 4.47 10.40
N MET A 51 -11.71 4.06 9.95
CA MET A 51 -11.02 4.72 8.85
C MET A 51 -11.74 4.43 7.52
N SER A 52 -12.02 5.48 6.75
CA SER A 52 -12.57 5.29 5.41
C SER A 52 -11.55 4.60 4.49
N PRO A 53 -11.94 3.59 3.67
CA PRO A 53 -11.04 2.98 2.69
C PRO A 53 -10.52 3.98 1.65
N TYR A 54 -11.22 5.08 1.43
CA TYR A 54 -10.83 6.18 0.54
C TYR A 54 -9.72 7.08 1.09
N LEU A 55 -9.28 6.90 2.34
CA LEU A 55 -8.07 7.54 2.87
C LEU A 55 -6.78 6.78 2.51
N PHE A 56 -6.90 5.71 1.73
CA PHE A 56 -5.79 4.80 1.44
C PHE A 56 -4.63 5.50 0.71
N ALA A 57 -4.91 6.30 -0.32
CA ALA A 57 -3.88 7.02 -1.07
C ALA A 57 -3.11 8.00 -0.18
N GLU A 58 -3.82 8.81 0.62
CA GLU A 58 -3.23 9.73 1.60
C GLU A 58 -2.32 9.01 2.58
N LYS A 59 -2.82 7.95 3.21
CA LYS A 59 -2.05 7.17 4.19
C LYS A 59 -0.84 6.47 3.60
N SER A 60 -0.95 5.97 2.38
CA SER A 60 0.17 5.36 1.66
C SER A 60 1.26 6.39 1.36
N LYS A 61 0.89 7.60 0.94
CA LYS A 61 1.82 8.71 0.72
C LYS A 61 2.52 9.13 2.02
N GLU A 62 1.79 9.28 3.12
CA GLU A 62 2.34 9.60 4.45
C GLU A 62 3.39 8.57 4.90
N LEU A 63 3.18 7.30 4.56
CA LEU A 63 4.09 6.20 4.89
C LEU A 63 5.28 6.06 3.92
N GLY A 64 5.34 6.89 2.86
CA GLY A 64 6.44 6.92 1.91
C GLY A 64 6.34 5.90 0.77
N PHE A 65 5.15 5.34 0.52
CA PHE A 65 4.89 4.48 -0.63
C PHE A 65 4.57 5.32 -1.87
N SER A 66 4.70 4.72 -3.05
CA SER A 66 4.39 5.32 -4.35
C SER A 66 3.32 4.57 -5.14
N GLY A 67 2.96 3.36 -4.72
CA GLY A 67 1.97 2.52 -5.38
C GLY A 67 0.87 2.04 -4.43
N LEU A 68 -0.31 1.80 -4.99
CA LEU A 68 -1.54 1.42 -4.30
C LEU A 68 -2.01 0.04 -4.77
N GLU A 69 -2.13 -0.89 -3.82
CA GLU A 69 -2.70 -2.22 -4.05
C GLU A 69 -4.03 -2.31 -3.29
N TYR A 70 -5.11 -2.16 -4.03
CA TYR A 70 -6.47 -2.11 -3.48
C TYR A 70 -6.98 -3.50 -3.08
N VAL A 71 -7.98 -3.52 -2.19
CA VAL A 71 -8.71 -4.75 -1.81
C VAL A 71 -10.21 -4.46 -1.89
N ASN A 72 -10.91 -5.11 -2.82
CA ASN A 72 -12.33 -4.86 -3.11
C ASN A 72 -13.23 -4.97 -1.89
N GLN A 73 -13.05 -5.99 -1.06
CA GLN A 73 -13.89 -6.26 0.10
C GLN A 73 -13.87 -5.17 1.19
N LEU A 74 -12.92 -4.24 1.14
CA LEU A 74 -12.87 -3.10 2.07
C LEU A 74 -13.80 -1.96 1.67
N TYR A 75 -14.38 -2.01 0.47
CA TYR A 75 -15.30 -1.00 -0.06
C TYR A 75 -16.75 -1.50 0.04
N GLU A 76 -17.33 -1.43 1.24
CA GLU A 76 -18.69 -1.90 1.51
C GLU A 76 -19.74 -1.20 0.65
N ASP A 77 -19.54 0.06 0.32
CA ASP A 77 -20.40 0.85 -0.57
C ASP A 77 -20.45 0.30 -2.01
N VAL A 78 -19.42 -0.46 -2.41
CA VAL A 78 -19.37 -1.17 -3.69
C VAL A 78 -19.88 -2.60 -3.54
N MET A 79 -19.35 -3.32 -2.53
CA MET A 79 -19.65 -4.75 -2.35
C MET A 79 -21.13 -5.02 -2.03
N LYS A 80 -21.77 -4.15 -1.25
CA LYS A 80 -23.16 -4.28 -0.81
C LYS A 80 -24.15 -3.50 -1.69
N SER A 81 -23.70 -2.94 -2.82
CA SER A 81 -24.55 -2.12 -3.68
C SER A 81 -25.52 -2.95 -4.53
N ASP A 82 -26.79 -2.56 -4.55
CA ASP A 82 -27.80 -3.10 -5.46
C ASP A 82 -27.51 -2.73 -6.94
N ASN A 83 -26.77 -1.65 -7.18
CA ASN A 83 -26.35 -1.23 -8.50
C ASN A 83 -24.81 -1.26 -8.61
N LYS A 84 -24.29 -2.46 -8.79
CA LYS A 84 -22.83 -2.73 -8.85
C LYS A 84 -22.13 -1.85 -9.90
N SER A 85 -22.72 -1.71 -11.09
CA SER A 85 -22.11 -0.92 -12.18
C SER A 85 -21.96 0.55 -11.82
N ALA A 86 -22.99 1.18 -11.24
CA ALA A 86 -22.92 2.57 -10.83
C ALA A 86 -21.94 2.80 -9.67
N SER A 87 -21.85 1.87 -8.72
CA SER A 87 -20.92 1.97 -7.61
C SER A 87 -19.46 1.70 -8.03
N LEU A 88 -19.22 0.79 -8.95
CA LEU A 88 -17.89 0.60 -9.55
C LEU A 88 -17.41 1.84 -10.28
N LYS A 89 -18.29 2.48 -11.05
CA LYS A 89 -17.93 3.75 -11.72
C LYS A 89 -17.49 4.82 -10.72
N LYS A 90 -18.23 5.00 -9.63
CA LYS A 90 -17.86 5.94 -8.56
C LYS A 90 -16.56 5.55 -7.87
N PHE A 91 -16.34 4.26 -7.65
CA PHE A 91 -15.11 3.72 -7.08
C PHE A 91 -13.90 4.05 -7.96
N ILE A 92 -14.00 3.84 -9.28
CA ILE A 92 -12.97 4.16 -10.26
C ILE A 92 -12.67 5.66 -10.25
N GLU A 93 -13.69 6.50 -10.44
CA GLU A 93 -13.54 7.96 -10.49
C GLU A 93 -12.88 8.49 -9.22
N LYS A 94 -13.35 8.04 -8.05
CA LYS A 94 -12.86 8.52 -6.76
C LYS A 94 -11.42 8.07 -6.47
N ASN A 95 -11.09 6.80 -6.72
CA ASN A 95 -9.74 6.33 -6.44
C ASN A 95 -8.72 6.85 -7.45
N ASN A 96 -9.08 7.00 -8.73
CA ASN A 96 -8.23 7.66 -9.73
C ASN A 96 -7.94 9.12 -9.35
N GLN A 97 -8.97 9.86 -8.88
CA GLN A 97 -8.76 11.23 -8.41
C GLN A 97 -7.82 11.26 -7.20
N LEU A 98 -8.05 10.41 -6.19
CA LEU A 98 -7.21 10.35 -5.00
C LEU A 98 -5.77 9.91 -5.32
N ALA A 99 -5.58 8.96 -6.21
CA ALA A 99 -4.25 8.56 -6.67
C ALA A 99 -3.52 9.74 -7.33
N SER A 100 -4.22 10.49 -8.19
CA SER A 100 -3.68 11.69 -8.83
C SER A 100 -3.35 12.80 -7.83
N ASP A 101 -4.24 13.09 -6.87
CA ASP A 101 -4.07 14.15 -5.88
C ASP A 101 -2.85 13.91 -4.97
N PHE A 102 -2.55 12.65 -4.69
CA PHE A 102 -1.41 12.25 -3.87
C PHE A 102 -0.20 11.76 -4.68
N GLU A 103 -0.21 11.90 -6.00
CA GLU A 103 0.88 11.44 -6.88
C GLU A 103 1.24 9.97 -6.66
N MET A 104 0.23 9.11 -6.61
CA MET A 104 0.33 7.67 -6.41
C MET A 104 0.01 6.91 -7.69
N GLU A 105 0.61 5.73 -7.87
CA GLU A 105 0.30 4.81 -8.97
C GLU A 105 -0.68 3.73 -8.50
N ASN A 106 -1.75 3.50 -9.25
CA ASN A 106 -2.58 2.33 -9.06
C ASN A 106 -1.82 1.11 -9.59
N VAL A 107 -1.70 0.04 -8.79
CA VAL A 107 -0.87 -1.12 -9.13
C VAL A 107 -1.73 -2.34 -9.41
N LEU A 108 -2.64 -2.67 -8.50
CA LEU A 108 -3.53 -3.82 -8.62
C LEU A 108 -4.78 -3.69 -7.74
N ILE A 109 -5.76 -4.53 -8.01
CA ILE A 109 -6.91 -4.77 -7.14
C ILE A 109 -6.89 -6.25 -6.75
N MET A 110 -6.76 -6.55 -5.47
CA MET A 110 -7.01 -7.88 -4.91
C MET A 110 -8.52 -8.12 -4.89
N ILE A 111 -8.96 -9.23 -5.49
CA ILE A 111 -10.37 -9.57 -5.63
C ILE A 111 -10.69 -10.70 -4.65
N ASP A 112 -11.48 -10.38 -3.63
CA ASP A 112 -11.98 -11.30 -2.63
C ASP A 112 -13.51 -11.30 -2.61
N GLU A 113 -14.12 -12.38 -2.08
CA GLU A 113 -15.56 -12.51 -1.85
C GLU A 113 -16.46 -12.44 -3.12
N GLU A 114 -15.88 -12.65 -4.31
CA GLU A 114 -16.60 -12.67 -5.58
C GLU A 114 -16.93 -14.11 -6.08
N GLY A 115 -16.77 -15.08 -5.19
CA GLY A 115 -17.06 -16.49 -5.45
C GLY A 115 -15.83 -17.34 -5.72
N ASP A 116 -16.03 -18.65 -5.78
CA ASP A 116 -14.96 -19.63 -5.99
C ASP A 116 -14.80 -19.96 -7.48
N LEU A 117 -13.64 -19.60 -8.05
CA LEU A 117 -13.27 -19.88 -9.43
C LEU A 117 -13.00 -21.39 -9.67
N ALA A 118 -12.79 -22.16 -8.60
CA ALA A 118 -12.58 -23.59 -8.63
C ALA A 118 -13.81 -24.39 -8.16
N ALA A 119 -14.98 -23.77 -8.05
CA ALA A 119 -16.21 -24.44 -7.64
C ALA A 119 -16.48 -25.67 -8.53
N GLU A 120 -16.85 -26.80 -7.92
CA GLU A 120 -17.21 -28.02 -8.65
C GLU A 120 -18.51 -27.81 -9.46
N ASP A 121 -19.46 -27.08 -8.90
CA ASP A 121 -20.68 -26.69 -9.59
C ASP A 121 -20.39 -25.67 -10.70
N GLU A 122 -20.82 -26.00 -11.92
CA GLU A 122 -20.53 -25.20 -13.11
C GLU A 122 -21.24 -23.84 -13.07
N GLU A 123 -22.47 -23.76 -12.60
CA GLU A 123 -23.23 -22.50 -12.53
C GLU A 123 -22.56 -21.53 -11.55
N GLN A 124 -22.16 -22.03 -10.37
CA GLN A 124 -21.44 -21.23 -9.39
C GLN A 124 -20.11 -20.76 -9.92
N ARG A 125 -19.36 -21.62 -10.62
CA ARG A 125 -18.07 -21.28 -11.21
C ARG A 125 -18.22 -20.21 -12.29
N LEU A 126 -19.19 -20.34 -13.20
CA LEU A 126 -19.45 -19.34 -14.24
C LEU A 126 -19.87 -18.00 -13.64
N LYS A 127 -20.70 -17.99 -12.60
CA LYS A 127 -21.07 -16.77 -11.87
C LYS A 127 -19.85 -16.11 -11.22
N SER A 128 -18.97 -16.91 -10.62
CA SER A 128 -17.72 -16.37 -10.03
C SER A 128 -16.82 -15.74 -11.11
N ILE A 129 -16.71 -16.36 -12.27
CA ILE A 129 -15.97 -15.81 -13.42
C ILE A 129 -16.55 -14.45 -13.83
N ASP A 130 -17.86 -14.33 -13.96
CA ASP A 130 -18.49 -13.09 -14.37
C ASP A 130 -18.33 -11.98 -13.30
N ASN A 131 -18.40 -12.31 -12.03
CA ASN A 131 -18.10 -11.38 -10.96
C ASN A 131 -16.66 -10.86 -11.04
N HIS A 132 -15.68 -11.75 -11.26
CA HIS A 132 -14.27 -11.36 -11.38
C HIS A 132 -14.01 -10.49 -12.61
N LYS A 133 -14.70 -10.72 -13.74
CA LYS A 133 -14.58 -9.89 -14.95
C LYS A 133 -14.87 -8.42 -14.66
N LEU A 134 -15.89 -8.11 -13.84
CA LEU A 134 -16.22 -6.74 -13.45
C LEU A 134 -15.03 -6.03 -12.79
N TRP A 135 -14.28 -6.75 -11.96
CA TRP A 135 -13.10 -6.20 -11.29
C TRP A 135 -11.88 -6.13 -12.22
N ILE A 136 -11.75 -7.02 -13.19
CA ILE A 136 -10.72 -6.95 -14.23
C ILE A 136 -10.92 -5.69 -15.08
N ASP A 137 -12.16 -5.43 -15.52
CA ASP A 137 -12.51 -4.22 -16.27
C ASP A 137 -12.27 -2.96 -15.42
N THR A 138 -12.65 -3.01 -14.13
CA THR A 138 -12.37 -1.94 -13.16
C THR A 138 -10.88 -1.66 -13.02
N ALA A 139 -10.05 -2.69 -12.90
CA ALA A 139 -8.60 -2.55 -12.81
C ALA A 139 -8.02 -1.90 -14.07
N ALA A 140 -8.51 -2.31 -15.26
CA ALA A 140 -8.11 -1.71 -16.53
C ALA A 140 -8.46 -0.20 -16.59
N GLU A 141 -9.65 0.20 -16.15
CA GLU A 141 -10.08 1.61 -16.10
C GLU A 141 -9.31 2.43 -15.04
N MET A 142 -8.73 1.77 -14.04
CA MET A 142 -7.87 2.38 -13.03
C MET A 142 -6.38 2.41 -13.43
N ASN A 143 -6.02 1.87 -14.62
CA ASN A 143 -4.64 1.71 -15.08
C ASN A 143 -3.78 0.84 -14.14
N CYS A 144 -4.40 -0.16 -13.55
CA CYS A 144 -3.69 -1.16 -12.76
C CYS A 144 -2.95 -2.16 -13.66
#